data_c5f1e8d3d7cfefcb85ac94be4bc3c356
#
_entry.id   c5f1e8d3d7cfefcb85ac94be4bc3c356
#
_cell.length_a   1.000
_cell.length_b   1.000
_cell.length_c   1.000
_cell.angle_alpha   90.00
_cell.angle_beta   90.00
_cell.angle_gamma   90.00
#
_symmetry.space_group_name_H-M   'P 1'
#
loop_
_entity.id
_entity.type
_entity.pdbx_description
1 polymer ?
#
loop_
_entity_poly.entity_id
_entity_poly.type
_entity_poly.pdbx_seq_one_letter_code
_entity_poly.pdbx_strand_id
1 'polypeptide(L)'
;TEAQEGRRAADEGDVSRVIVEALAPLERELTVLTVSSSAGIVTCTPIGQRQESGDYRESWQPATEPDGEAERARDIARTAVEGLVAKAQAAGETGWGVFGVELFVLTDGSILFNEVSPRPHDTGMVTMASQRLSEFALHARAILGLPITPKHVALTIPAGSVAASHAIVVAGDGEAEFTDVAAALAEPGTDLRIFAKPEVHGHRRMAVALAVGESEIGRAHV
;
A
#
# COMPACT_ATOMS: atom_id res chain seq x y z
N THR A 1 -27.03 7.83 5.11
CA THR A 1 -27.29 6.39 4.96
C THR A 1 -26.01 5.57 4.83
N GLU A 2 -24.90 6.15 4.35
CA GLU A 2 -23.58 5.47 4.28
C GLU A 2 -22.93 5.25 5.66
N ALA A 3 -23.28 6.02 6.67
CA ALA A 3 -22.77 5.85 8.03
C ALA A 3 -23.32 4.61 8.77
N GLN A 4 -24.25 3.85 8.18
CA GLN A 4 -24.87 2.70 8.81
C GLN A 4 -24.26 1.35 8.42
N GLU A 5 -23.50 1.27 7.32
CA GLU A 5 -22.89 0.01 6.86
C GLU A 5 -21.59 -0.34 7.57
N GLY A 6 -20.97 0.60 8.29
CA GLY A 6 -19.80 0.36 9.15
C GLY A 6 -20.09 -0.34 10.49
N ARG A 7 -21.36 -0.64 10.79
CA ARG A 7 -21.75 -1.35 12.01
C ARG A 7 -21.55 -2.86 11.88
N ARG A 8 -20.32 -3.34 11.97
CA ARG A 8 -20.09 -4.73 12.41
C ARG A 8 -20.20 -4.77 13.92
N ALA A 9 -21.27 -5.43 14.38
CA ALA A 9 -21.52 -5.97 15.72
C ALA A 9 -20.55 -5.46 16.82
N ALA A 10 -20.86 -4.32 17.42
CA ALA A 10 -20.43 -4.06 18.78
C ALA A 10 -21.26 -4.96 19.70
N ASP A 11 -20.62 -5.67 20.60
CA ASP A 11 -21.29 -6.43 21.67
C ASP A 11 -22.27 -5.52 22.41
N GLU A 12 -23.45 -6.04 22.73
CA GLU A 12 -24.48 -5.35 23.50
C GLU A 12 -23.89 -4.89 24.84
N GLY A 13 -23.53 -3.63 24.95
CA GLY A 13 -23.02 -3.02 26.17
C GLY A 13 -21.86 -2.03 26.00
N ASP A 14 -21.23 -1.96 24.83
CA ASP A 14 -20.16 -1.00 24.59
C ASP A 14 -20.68 0.29 23.94
N VAL A 15 -20.34 1.43 24.55
CA VAL A 15 -20.66 2.74 23.99
C VAL A 15 -19.79 2.92 22.74
N SER A 16 -20.41 2.86 21.56
CA SER A 16 -19.73 3.09 20.29
C SER A 16 -19.00 4.45 20.34
N ARG A 17 -17.67 4.41 20.37
CA ARG A 17 -16.85 5.60 20.23
C ARG A 17 -16.68 5.88 18.74
N VAL A 18 -16.86 7.13 18.37
CA VAL A 18 -16.60 7.61 16.99
C VAL A 18 -15.60 8.73 17.03
N ILE A 19 -14.79 8.83 15.99
CA ILE A 19 -13.91 9.98 15.76
C ILE A 19 -14.66 10.92 14.81
N VAL A 20 -14.68 12.20 15.14
CA VAL A 20 -15.24 13.26 14.30
C VAL A 20 -14.11 14.22 13.99
N GLU A 21 -13.78 14.34 12.73
CA GLU A 21 -12.69 15.17 12.23
C GLU A 21 -13.21 16.15 11.17
N ALA A 22 -12.46 17.22 10.91
CA ALA A 22 -12.74 18.12 9.81
C ALA A 22 -12.55 17.39 8.48
N LEU A 23 -13.44 17.63 7.51
CA LEU A 23 -13.27 17.09 6.17
C LEU A 23 -12.02 17.72 5.52
N ALA A 24 -11.05 16.89 5.18
CA ALA A 24 -9.85 17.33 4.51
C ALA A 24 -10.14 17.61 3.02
N PRO A 25 -9.68 18.73 2.44
CA PRO A 25 -9.79 19.00 1.00
C PRO A 25 -8.78 18.14 0.23
N LEU A 26 -9.08 16.84 0.13
CA LEU A 26 -8.23 15.83 -0.45
C LEU A 26 -8.06 16.02 -1.95
N GLU A 27 -6.82 16.00 -2.44
CA GLU A 27 -6.48 15.95 -3.86
C GLU A 27 -6.15 14.52 -4.28
N ARG A 28 -5.25 13.85 -3.55
CA ARG A 28 -4.85 12.46 -3.79
C ARG A 28 -4.28 11.81 -2.55
N GLU A 29 -4.13 10.50 -2.62
CA GLU A 29 -3.57 9.68 -1.55
C GLU A 29 -2.20 9.11 -1.95
N LEU A 30 -1.29 9.04 -0.98
CA LEU A 30 0.01 8.40 -1.10
C LEU A 30 0.21 7.36 -0.01
N THR A 31 0.92 6.30 -0.32
CA THR A 31 1.49 5.40 0.68
C THR A 31 3.01 5.46 0.64
N VAL A 32 3.64 5.58 1.79
CA VAL A 32 5.08 5.42 1.94
C VAL A 32 5.36 4.17 2.77
N LEU A 33 5.81 3.10 2.10
CA LEU A 33 6.32 1.94 2.83
C LEU A 33 7.61 2.34 3.55
N THR A 34 7.59 2.19 4.86
CA THR A 34 8.71 2.51 5.75
C THR A 34 9.14 1.25 6.45
N VAL A 35 10.43 0.96 6.41
CA VAL A 35 10.98 -0.30 6.92
C VAL A 35 11.91 -0.03 8.09
N SER A 36 11.60 -0.58 9.26
CA SER A 36 12.49 -0.62 10.41
C SER A 36 13.23 -1.97 10.43
N SER A 37 14.54 -1.93 10.60
CA SER A 37 15.40 -3.13 10.63
C SER A 37 16.59 -2.92 11.55
N SER A 38 17.43 -3.94 11.69
CA SER A 38 18.69 -3.83 12.45
C SER A 38 19.67 -2.76 11.95
N ALA A 39 19.50 -2.27 10.70
CA ALA A 39 20.28 -1.17 10.13
C ALA A 39 19.63 0.21 10.30
N GLY A 40 18.52 0.30 11.01
CA GLY A 40 17.71 1.52 11.17
C GLY A 40 16.47 1.56 10.28
N ILE A 41 15.98 2.76 10.02
CA ILE A 41 14.74 3.00 9.28
C ILE A 41 15.05 3.52 7.87
N VAL A 42 14.42 2.93 6.86
CA VAL A 42 14.48 3.37 5.45
C VAL A 42 13.06 3.51 4.91
N THR A 43 12.87 4.42 3.95
CA THR A 43 11.59 4.66 3.26
C THR A 43 11.71 4.25 1.79
N CYS A 44 10.66 3.62 1.26
CA CYS A 44 10.53 3.38 -0.18
C CYS A 44 10.18 4.68 -0.92
N THR A 45 10.27 4.65 -2.24
CA THR A 45 9.67 5.70 -3.10
C THR A 45 8.17 5.72 -2.84
N PRO A 46 7.53 6.91 -2.73
CA PRO A 46 6.10 7.01 -2.54
C PRO A 46 5.30 6.27 -3.60
N ILE A 47 4.19 5.71 -3.18
CA ILE A 47 3.25 4.95 -3.98
C ILE A 47 1.98 5.78 -4.11
N GLY A 48 1.55 6.06 -5.33
CA GLY A 48 0.22 6.60 -5.60
C GLY A 48 -0.82 5.50 -5.47
N GLN A 49 -2.02 5.85 -5.05
CA GLN A 49 -3.11 4.88 -4.89
C GLN A 49 -4.44 5.47 -5.28
N ARG A 50 -5.38 4.59 -5.60
CA ARG A 50 -6.80 4.91 -5.77
C ARG A 50 -7.63 3.92 -4.99
N GLN A 51 -8.59 4.47 -4.27
CA GLN A 51 -9.64 3.72 -3.58
C GLN A 51 -10.99 3.99 -4.26
N GLU A 52 -11.92 3.06 -4.14
CA GLU A 52 -13.28 3.21 -4.60
C GLU A 52 -14.22 2.62 -3.55
N SER A 53 -15.13 3.45 -3.04
CA SER A 53 -16.05 3.06 -1.95
C SER A 53 -15.33 2.51 -0.70
N GLY A 54 -14.14 3.03 -0.38
CA GLY A 54 -13.31 2.59 0.74
C GLY A 54 -12.53 1.31 0.50
N ASP A 55 -12.58 0.76 -0.73
CA ASP A 55 -11.79 -0.41 -1.11
C ASP A 55 -10.62 -0.03 -2.00
N TYR A 56 -9.44 -0.59 -1.70
CA TYR A 56 -8.27 -0.49 -2.57
C TYR A 56 -8.59 -1.02 -3.97
N ARG A 57 -8.25 -0.25 -5.00
CA ARG A 57 -8.39 -0.63 -6.40
C ARG A 57 -7.06 -0.79 -7.10
N GLU A 58 -6.20 0.21 -6.97
CA GLU A 58 -4.93 0.22 -7.67
C GLU A 58 -3.88 1.04 -6.95
N SER A 59 -2.63 0.76 -7.25
CA SER A 59 -1.50 1.58 -6.87
C SER A 59 -0.44 1.59 -7.95
N TRP A 60 0.41 2.62 -7.95
CA TRP A 60 1.50 2.77 -8.90
C TRP A 60 2.75 3.37 -8.25
N GLN A 61 3.91 3.01 -8.78
CA GLN A 61 5.21 3.44 -8.27
C GLN A 61 6.23 3.63 -9.40
N PRO A 62 6.94 4.79 -9.45
CA PRO A 62 6.80 5.91 -8.52
C PRO A 62 5.47 6.63 -8.69
N ALA A 63 4.97 7.27 -7.64
CA ALA A 63 3.92 8.26 -7.78
C ALA A 63 4.46 9.47 -8.55
N THR A 64 3.61 10.11 -9.37
CA THR A 64 3.98 11.37 -10.02
C THR A 64 3.72 12.50 -9.03
N GLU A 65 4.78 13.20 -8.65
CA GLU A 65 4.75 14.20 -7.59
C GLU A 65 5.45 15.48 -8.05
N PRO A 66 4.98 16.66 -7.59
CA PRO A 66 5.73 17.91 -7.72
C PRO A 66 7.09 17.83 -7.01
N ASP A 67 8.01 18.71 -7.42
CA ASP A 67 9.36 18.80 -6.85
C ASP A 67 9.34 18.90 -5.31
N GLY A 68 10.08 18.03 -4.66
CA GLY A 68 10.25 17.98 -3.21
C GLY A 68 9.08 17.38 -2.43
N GLU A 69 7.99 16.99 -3.06
CA GLU A 69 6.87 16.35 -2.37
C GLU A 69 7.23 14.95 -1.87
N ALA A 70 7.91 14.16 -2.69
CA ALA A 70 8.37 12.83 -2.32
C ALA A 70 9.21 12.84 -1.03
N GLU A 71 10.08 13.83 -0.86
CA GLU A 71 10.89 13.95 0.35
C GLU A 71 10.05 14.32 1.57
N ARG A 72 9.14 15.27 1.42
CA ARG A 72 8.22 15.64 2.52
C ARG A 72 7.37 14.45 2.95
N ALA A 73 6.84 13.68 1.99
CA ALA A 73 6.07 12.47 2.28
C ALA A 73 6.90 11.43 3.04
N ARG A 74 8.14 11.18 2.62
CA ARG A 74 9.07 10.27 3.30
C ARG A 74 9.43 10.73 4.71
N ASP A 75 9.61 12.03 4.93
CA ASP A 75 9.96 12.57 6.25
C ASP A 75 8.81 12.43 7.24
N ILE A 76 7.57 12.68 6.80
CA ILE A 76 6.38 12.45 7.62
C ILE A 76 6.28 10.96 7.98
N ALA A 77 6.40 10.08 7.00
CA ALA A 77 6.31 8.63 7.21
C ALA A 77 7.43 8.13 8.14
N ARG A 78 8.66 8.59 7.94
CA ARG A 78 9.79 8.26 8.81
C ARG A 78 9.53 8.69 10.24
N THR A 79 9.11 9.93 10.45
CA THR A 79 8.84 10.48 11.79
C THR A 79 7.77 9.67 12.53
N ALA A 80 6.69 9.29 11.83
CA ALA A 80 5.63 8.47 12.42
C ALA A 80 6.16 7.10 12.86
N VAL A 81 6.95 6.43 12.01
CA VAL A 81 7.51 5.10 12.32
C VAL A 81 8.59 5.16 13.38
N GLU A 82 9.44 6.19 13.39
CA GLU A 82 10.43 6.42 14.47
C GLU A 82 9.75 6.48 15.84
N GLY A 83 8.62 7.20 15.94
CA GLY A 83 7.85 7.28 17.18
C GLY A 83 7.28 5.93 17.63
N LEU A 84 6.81 5.09 16.69
CA LEU A 84 6.30 3.75 16.99
C LEU A 84 7.43 2.80 17.41
N VAL A 85 8.53 2.80 16.69
CA VAL A 85 9.72 1.98 16.97
C VAL A 85 10.30 2.34 18.33
N ALA A 86 10.41 3.63 18.66
CA ALA A 86 10.89 4.06 19.97
C ALA A 86 10.00 3.55 21.12
N LYS A 87 8.67 3.54 20.95
CA LYS A 87 7.75 2.97 21.91
C LYS A 87 7.89 1.45 22.05
N ALA A 88 8.04 0.74 20.94
CA ALA A 88 8.28 -0.70 20.94
C ALA A 88 9.58 -1.03 21.69
N GLN A 89 10.66 -0.31 21.39
CA GLN A 89 11.95 -0.50 22.07
C GLN A 89 11.90 -0.20 23.57
N ALA A 90 11.16 0.81 23.98
CA ALA A 90 10.93 1.09 25.39
C ALA A 90 10.15 -0.03 26.10
N ALA A 91 9.38 -0.82 25.36
CA ALA A 91 8.68 -2.01 25.85
C ALA A 91 9.52 -3.31 25.75
N GLY A 92 10.77 -3.24 25.29
CA GLY A 92 11.65 -4.39 25.14
C GLY A 92 11.50 -5.15 23.80
N GLU A 93 10.74 -4.58 22.86
CA GLU A 93 10.52 -5.13 21.52
C GLU A 93 11.47 -4.48 20.49
N THR A 94 11.68 -5.14 19.36
CA THR A 94 12.57 -4.60 18.32
C THR A 94 11.93 -3.48 17.50
N GLY A 95 10.60 -3.55 17.29
CA GLY A 95 9.88 -2.67 16.39
C GLY A 95 10.25 -2.87 14.91
N TRP A 96 10.81 -4.02 14.53
CA TRP A 96 11.23 -4.31 13.17
C TRP A 96 10.08 -4.82 12.30
N GLY A 97 10.02 -4.31 11.08
CA GLY A 97 9.01 -4.69 10.11
C GLY A 97 8.80 -3.63 9.04
N VAL A 98 7.82 -3.88 8.17
CA VAL A 98 7.29 -2.91 7.21
C VAL A 98 6.10 -2.20 7.84
N PHE A 99 6.02 -0.91 7.61
CA PHE A 99 4.91 -0.04 7.98
C PHE A 99 4.37 0.62 6.72
N GLY A 100 3.10 0.41 6.41
CA GLY A 100 2.38 1.16 5.37
C GLY A 100 1.88 2.47 5.96
N VAL A 101 2.50 3.59 5.60
CA VAL A 101 2.09 4.91 6.08
C VAL A 101 1.27 5.59 5.01
N GLU A 102 -0.01 5.80 5.28
CA GLU A 102 -0.93 6.49 4.38
C GLU A 102 -0.95 7.99 4.65
N LEU A 103 -0.90 8.75 3.59
CA LEU A 103 -0.82 10.20 3.60
C LEU A 103 -1.87 10.80 2.68
N PHE A 104 -2.46 11.91 3.09
CA PHE A 104 -3.33 12.74 2.26
C PHE A 104 -2.55 13.94 1.71
N VAL A 105 -2.55 14.09 0.40
CA VAL A 105 -2.11 15.32 -0.26
C VAL A 105 -3.32 16.19 -0.47
N LEU A 106 -3.29 17.39 0.07
CA LEU A 106 -4.41 18.33 0.00
C LEU A 106 -4.28 19.24 -1.22
N THR A 107 -5.39 19.87 -1.58
CA THR A 107 -5.48 20.78 -2.74
C THR A 107 -4.55 22.00 -2.66
N ASP A 108 -4.03 22.33 -1.47
CA ASP A 108 -3.03 23.37 -1.26
C ASP A 108 -1.57 22.86 -1.30
N GLY A 109 -1.38 21.56 -1.60
CA GLY A 109 -0.08 20.89 -1.66
C GLY A 109 0.50 20.52 -0.28
N SER A 110 -0.24 20.73 0.81
CA SER A 110 0.15 20.22 2.12
C SER A 110 -0.07 18.72 2.21
N ILE A 111 0.70 18.06 3.09
CA ILE A 111 0.61 16.61 3.29
C ILE A 111 0.21 16.36 4.74
N LEU A 112 -0.85 15.57 4.93
CA LEU A 112 -1.31 15.12 6.23
C LEU A 112 -1.01 13.64 6.42
N PHE A 113 -0.59 13.28 7.62
CA PHE A 113 -0.59 11.89 8.06
C PHE A 113 -2.04 11.43 8.24
N ASN A 114 -2.39 10.30 7.64
CA ASN A 114 -3.69 9.66 7.80
C ASN A 114 -3.61 8.51 8.80
N GLU A 115 -2.98 7.41 8.39
CA GLU A 115 -2.84 6.24 9.25
C GLU A 115 -1.52 5.48 9.02
N VAL A 116 -1.23 4.53 9.89
CA VAL A 116 -0.11 3.61 9.75
C VAL A 116 -0.53 2.18 10.05
N SER A 117 -0.24 1.29 9.11
CA SER A 117 -0.44 -0.15 9.25
C SER A 117 0.92 -0.83 9.51
N PRO A 118 1.17 -1.43 10.69
CA PRO A 118 2.46 -2.06 11.02
C PRO A 118 2.56 -3.47 10.40
N ARG A 119 2.39 -3.57 9.10
CA ARG A 119 2.36 -4.80 8.29
C ARG A 119 2.54 -4.47 6.81
N PRO A 120 2.80 -5.49 5.94
CA PRO A 120 2.60 -5.31 4.50
C PRO A 120 1.20 -4.75 4.19
N HIS A 121 1.13 -3.89 3.19
CA HIS A 121 -0.05 -3.08 2.87
C HIS A 121 -0.53 -3.34 1.44
N ASP A 122 -1.83 -3.34 1.19
CA ASP A 122 -2.39 -3.63 -0.14
C ASP A 122 -1.79 -2.75 -1.25
N THR A 123 -1.54 -1.47 -0.97
CA THR A 123 -0.88 -0.56 -1.91
C THR A 123 0.56 -0.94 -2.20
N GLY A 124 1.22 -1.59 -1.25
CA GLY A 124 2.61 -2.05 -1.37
C GLY A 124 2.78 -3.25 -2.29
N MET A 125 1.70 -3.91 -2.74
CA MET A 125 1.79 -5.02 -3.68
C MET A 125 2.49 -4.64 -5.00
N VAL A 126 2.43 -3.37 -5.39
CA VAL A 126 3.16 -2.85 -6.56
C VAL A 126 4.68 -3.08 -6.46
N THR A 127 5.23 -3.19 -5.26
CA THR A 127 6.66 -3.48 -5.05
C THR A 127 7.10 -4.84 -5.58
N MET A 128 6.17 -5.76 -5.82
CA MET A 128 6.48 -7.02 -6.48
C MET A 128 6.92 -6.83 -7.94
N ALA A 129 6.51 -5.73 -8.58
CA ALA A 129 6.91 -5.38 -9.95
C ALA A 129 7.96 -4.26 -9.99
N SER A 130 7.95 -3.33 -9.04
CA SER A 130 8.78 -2.12 -9.08
C SER A 130 10.15 -2.27 -8.42
N GLN A 131 10.32 -3.20 -7.48
CA GLN A 131 11.51 -3.35 -6.65
C GLN A 131 12.06 -4.77 -6.70
N ARG A 132 13.36 -4.92 -6.41
CA ARG A 132 13.96 -6.25 -6.26
C ARG A 132 13.42 -7.02 -5.05
N LEU A 133 13.16 -6.32 -3.95
CA LEU A 133 12.55 -6.88 -2.76
C LEU A 133 11.14 -6.30 -2.62
N SER A 134 10.15 -7.16 -2.74
CA SER A 134 8.78 -6.79 -2.45
C SER A 134 8.59 -6.41 -0.97
N GLU A 135 7.54 -5.72 -0.64
CA GLU A 135 7.18 -5.41 0.75
C GLU A 135 7.17 -6.65 1.65
N PHE A 136 6.73 -7.80 1.12
CA PHE A 136 6.73 -9.07 1.84
C PHE A 136 8.14 -9.56 2.14
N ALA A 137 9.04 -9.47 1.16
CA ALA A 137 10.45 -9.83 1.33
C ALA A 137 11.17 -8.87 2.28
N LEU A 138 10.85 -7.58 2.21
CA LEU A 138 11.35 -6.56 3.15
C LEU A 138 10.87 -6.84 4.57
N HIS A 139 9.58 -7.15 4.75
CA HIS A 139 9.03 -7.49 6.06
C HIS A 139 9.67 -8.74 6.65
N ALA A 140 9.76 -9.82 5.86
CA ALA A 140 10.41 -11.05 6.31
C ALA A 140 11.87 -10.83 6.72
N ARG A 141 12.63 -10.05 5.95
CA ARG A 141 14.02 -9.70 6.32
C ARG A 141 14.08 -8.89 7.60
N ALA A 142 13.22 -7.89 7.76
CA ALA A 142 13.21 -7.04 8.94
C ALA A 142 12.94 -7.85 10.22
N ILE A 143 11.90 -8.67 10.25
CA ILE A 143 11.55 -9.48 11.44
C ILE A 143 12.59 -10.56 11.76
N LEU A 144 13.38 -11.00 10.77
CA LEU A 144 14.50 -11.90 10.95
C LEU A 144 15.79 -11.20 11.43
N GLY A 145 15.74 -9.88 11.68
CA GLY A 145 16.91 -9.11 12.12
C GLY A 145 17.93 -8.82 11.03
N LEU A 146 17.61 -9.05 9.76
CA LEU A 146 18.51 -8.77 8.65
C LEU A 146 18.53 -7.26 8.34
N PRO A 147 19.70 -6.69 8.00
CA PRO A 147 19.81 -5.27 7.69
C PRO A 147 19.13 -4.93 6.36
N ILE A 148 18.43 -3.79 6.36
CA ILE A 148 17.82 -3.22 5.16
C ILE A 148 18.37 -1.81 4.97
N THR A 149 18.89 -1.55 3.78
CA THR A 149 19.53 -0.28 3.40
C THR A 149 18.75 0.38 2.26
N PRO A 150 18.97 1.65 1.93
CA PRO A 150 18.31 2.31 0.81
C PRO A 150 18.41 1.57 -0.54
N LYS A 151 19.47 0.80 -0.76
CA LYS A 151 19.62 -0.02 -1.97
C LYS A 151 18.62 -1.17 -2.07
N HIS A 152 18.12 -1.64 -0.94
CA HIS A 152 17.13 -2.74 -0.92
C HIS A 152 15.71 -2.28 -1.28
N VAL A 153 15.43 -0.98 -1.12
CA VAL A 153 14.13 -0.35 -1.40
C VAL A 153 14.15 0.51 -2.67
N ALA A 154 15.23 0.46 -3.42
CA ALA A 154 15.36 1.18 -4.68
C ALA A 154 14.50 0.55 -5.78
N LEU A 155 13.95 1.39 -6.65
CA LEU A 155 13.27 0.94 -7.87
C LEU A 155 14.24 0.22 -8.80
N THR A 156 13.76 -0.83 -9.46
CA THR A 156 14.52 -1.63 -10.44
C THR A 156 13.91 -1.59 -11.84
N ILE A 157 12.81 -0.88 -11.99
CA ILE A 157 12.17 -0.64 -13.29
C ILE A 157 13.00 0.36 -14.12
N PRO A 158 12.90 0.34 -15.47
CA PRO A 158 13.57 1.29 -16.34
C PRO A 158 13.24 2.74 -15.98
N ALA A 159 14.18 3.64 -16.23
CA ALA A 159 13.95 5.08 -16.03
C ALA A 159 12.79 5.56 -16.93
N GLY A 160 11.85 6.30 -16.36
CA GLY A 160 10.65 6.77 -17.04
C GLY A 160 9.49 5.76 -17.08
N SER A 161 9.71 4.55 -16.56
CA SER A 161 8.64 3.56 -16.40
C SER A 161 7.92 3.71 -15.07
N VAL A 162 6.69 3.18 -15.04
CA VAL A 162 5.84 3.05 -13.85
C VAL A 162 5.44 1.58 -13.72
N ALA A 163 5.54 1.07 -12.50
CA ALA A 163 4.89 -0.18 -12.14
C ALA A 163 3.50 0.11 -11.57
N ALA A 164 2.55 -0.73 -11.86
CA ALA A 164 1.19 -0.64 -11.35
C ALA A 164 0.72 -1.97 -10.77
N SER A 165 -0.18 -1.91 -9.80
CA SER A 165 -0.95 -3.05 -9.32
C SER A 165 -2.43 -2.73 -9.33
N HIS A 166 -3.25 -3.68 -9.74
CA HIS A 166 -4.70 -3.54 -9.82
C HIS A 166 -5.39 -4.73 -9.16
N ALA A 167 -6.30 -4.44 -8.23
CA ALA A 167 -7.05 -5.45 -7.52
C ALA A 167 -8.10 -6.09 -8.43
N ILE A 168 -8.09 -7.41 -8.55
CA ILE A 168 -9.14 -8.17 -9.22
C ILE A 168 -10.23 -8.48 -8.20
N VAL A 169 -11.32 -7.75 -8.30
CA VAL A 169 -12.50 -7.90 -7.44
C VAL A 169 -13.54 -8.74 -8.14
N VAL A 170 -13.96 -9.81 -7.49
CA VAL A 170 -15.01 -10.70 -7.98
C VAL A 170 -16.28 -10.47 -7.17
N ALA A 171 -17.40 -10.33 -7.88
CA ALA A 171 -18.73 -10.19 -7.29
C ALA A 171 -19.51 -11.50 -7.40
N GLY A 172 -20.32 -11.81 -6.39
CA GLY A 172 -21.17 -13.00 -6.35
C GLY A 172 -20.92 -13.88 -5.13
N ASP A 173 -21.39 -15.12 -5.21
CA ASP A 173 -21.24 -16.12 -4.17
C ASP A 173 -20.75 -17.45 -4.78
N GLY A 174 -19.79 -18.09 -4.10
CA GLY A 174 -19.22 -19.36 -4.50
C GLY A 174 -17.75 -19.30 -4.90
N GLU A 175 -17.27 -20.31 -5.62
CA GLU A 175 -15.88 -20.38 -6.07
C GLU A 175 -15.60 -19.38 -7.18
N ALA A 176 -14.42 -18.77 -7.18
CA ALA A 176 -13.98 -17.89 -8.26
C ALA A 176 -13.27 -18.70 -9.35
N GLU A 177 -13.72 -18.51 -10.60
CA GLU A 177 -13.04 -19.04 -11.79
C GLU A 177 -12.21 -17.92 -12.43
N PHE A 178 -10.98 -18.25 -12.81
CA PHE A 178 -10.07 -17.34 -13.52
C PHE A 178 -9.92 -17.84 -14.96
N THR A 179 -10.48 -17.09 -15.89
CA THR A 179 -10.33 -17.33 -17.33
C THR A 179 -9.24 -16.42 -17.89
N ASP A 180 -8.74 -16.75 -19.10
CA ASP A 180 -7.79 -15.91 -19.85
C ASP A 180 -6.47 -15.58 -19.17
N VAL A 181 -6.12 -16.28 -18.08
CA VAL A 181 -4.85 -16.10 -17.35
C VAL A 181 -3.64 -16.22 -18.28
N ALA A 182 -3.68 -17.17 -19.21
CA ALA A 182 -2.58 -17.35 -20.17
C ALA A 182 -2.43 -16.16 -21.11
N ALA A 183 -3.53 -15.54 -21.54
CA ALA A 183 -3.50 -14.35 -22.38
C ALA A 183 -2.96 -13.13 -21.60
N ALA A 184 -3.39 -12.95 -20.38
CA ALA A 184 -2.88 -11.87 -19.50
C ALA A 184 -1.37 -12.00 -19.26
N LEU A 185 -0.88 -13.21 -19.01
CA LEU A 185 0.55 -13.47 -18.76
C LEU A 185 1.40 -13.55 -20.05
N ALA A 186 0.78 -13.51 -21.22
CA ALA A 186 1.51 -13.41 -22.48
C ALA A 186 2.04 -11.99 -22.76
N GLU A 187 1.46 -10.98 -22.14
CA GLU A 187 1.94 -9.59 -22.25
C GLU A 187 3.24 -9.40 -21.48
N PRO A 188 4.33 -8.93 -22.11
CA PRO A 188 5.59 -8.67 -21.43
C PRO A 188 5.43 -7.64 -20.30
N GLY A 189 6.05 -7.91 -19.16
CA GLY A 189 6.02 -7.00 -18.01
C GLY A 189 4.77 -7.12 -17.13
N THR A 190 3.88 -8.08 -17.43
CA THR A 190 2.71 -8.37 -16.59
C THR A 190 2.94 -9.57 -15.68
N ASP A 191 2.25 -9.59 -14.55
CA ASP A 191 2.23 -10.70 -13.60
C ASP A 191 0.87 -10.76 -12.91
N LEU A 192 0.54 -11.90 -12.31
CA LEU A 192 -0.72 -12.14 -11.62
C LEU A 192 -0.47 -12.89 -10.31
N ARG A 193 -1.11 -12.43 -9.25
CA ARG A 193 -1.12 -13.15 -7.96
C ARG A 193 -2.54 -13.46 -7.55
N ILE A 194 -2.90 -14.74 -7.59
CA ILE A 194 -4.17 -15.26 -7.09
C ILE A 194 -4.03 -15.50 -5.60
N PHE A 195 -4.95 -14.97 -4.80
CA PHE A 195 -4.87 -15.03 -3.35
C PHE A 195 -5.30 -16.37 -2.74
N ALA A 196 -5.73 -17.31 -3.58
CA ALA A 196 -6.19 -18.65 -3.18
C ALA A 196 -7.28 -18.63 -2.07
N LYS A 197 -8.10 -17.59 -2.04
CA LYS A 197 -9.25 -17.53 -1.14
C LYS A 197 -10.28 -18.55 -1.59
N PRO A 198 -10.91 -19.33 -0.68
CA PRO A 198 -11.74 -20.46 -1.06
C PRO A 198 -13.04 -20.04 -1.76
N GLU A 199 -13.62 -18.92 -1.38
CA GLU A 199 -14.94 -18.49 -1.84
C GLU A 199 -15.05 -16.98 -1.97
N VAL A 200 -16.01 -16.55 -2.77
CA VAL A 200 -16.49 -15.17 -2.86
C VAL A 200 -17.81 -15.09 -2.12
N HIS A 201 -17.98 -14.02 -1.34
CA HIS A 201 -19.26 -13.62 -0.75
C HIS A 201 -19.44 -12.13 -0.97
N GLY A 202 -20.47 -11.75 -1.75
CA GLY A 202 -20.71 -10.38 -2.16
C GLY A 202 -19.62 -9.85 -3.10
N HIS A 203 -18.74 -8.98 -2.62
CA HIS A 203 -17.55 -8.48 -3.34
C HIS A 203 -16.28 -8.86 -2.60
N ARG A 204 -15.32 -9.45 -3.30
CA ARG A 204 -14.07 -9.87 -2.68
C ARG A 204 -12.89 -9.71 -3.62
N ARG A 205 -11.79 -9.13 -3.11
CA ARG A 205 -10.50 -9.12 -3.83
C ARG A 205 -9.94 -10.52 -3.86
N MET A 206 -9.83 -11.11 -5.05
CA MET A 206 -9.42 -12.50 -5.25
C MET A 206 -8.01 -12.62 -5.83
N ALA A 207 -7.53 -11.59 -6.49
CA ALA A 207 -6.20 -11.54 -7.08
C ALA A 207 -5.71 -10.09 -7.22
N VAL A 208 -4.46 -9.93 -7.63
CA VAL A 208 -3.88 -8.67 -8.08
C VAL A 208 -3.14 -8.90 -9.39
N ALA A 209 -3.40 -8.05 -10.37
CA ALA A 209 -2.61 -7.93 -11.57
C ALA A 209 -1.48 -6.91 -11.34
N LEU A 210 -0.33 -7.18 -11.92
CA LEU A 210 0.87 -6.34 -11.83
C LEU A 210 1.37 -6.06 -13.24
N ALA A 211 1.84 -4.84 -13.50
CA ALA A 211 2.42 -4.50 -14.78
C ALA A 211 3.54 -3.46 -14.61
N VAL A 212 4.45 -3.44 -15.59
CA VAL A 212 5.45 -2.37 -15.76
C VAL A 212 5.31 -1.83 -17.16
N GLY A 213 5.17 -0.52 -17.31
CA GLY A 213 5.01 0.15 -18.59
C GLY A 213 5.54 1.58 -18.57
N GLU A 214 5.44 2.28 -19.70
CA GLU A 214 5.76 3.70 -19.78
C GLU A 214 4.73 4.52 -19.01
N SER A 215 5.16 5.67 -18.47
CA SER A 215 4.34 6.48 -17.55
C SER A 215 3.00 6.97 -18.13
N GLU A 216 2.88 7.05 -19.46
CA GLU A 216 1.64 7.45 -20.13
C GLU A 216 0.59 6.35 -20.17
N ILE A 217 1.01 5.08 -20.11
CA ILE A 217 0.10 3.92 -20.13
C ILE A 217 -0.61 3.76 -18.78
N GLY A 218 0.03 4.10 -17.67
CA GLY A 218 -0.57 4.04 -16.32
C GLY A 218 -1.77 4.97 -16.11
N ARG A 219 -1.95 5.97 -17.00
CA ARG A 219 -3.09 6.91 -16.93
C ARG A 219 -4.26 6.55 -17.84
N ALA A 220 -4.07 5.67 -18.82
CA ALA A 220 -5.07 5.39 -19.85
C ALA A 220 -6.00 4.21 -19.53
N HIS A 221 -5.73 3.46 -18.47
CA HIS A 221 -6.48 2.25 -18.10
C HIS A 221 -6.94 2.27 -16.63
N VAL A 222 -7.16 3.47 -16.10
CA VAL A 222 -7.72 3.67 -14.77
C VAL A 222 -9.14 4.17 -14.89
#